data_1029a94556657299a8a5bf8481788aef
#
_entry.id   1029a94556657299a8a5bf8481788aef
#
_cell.length_a   1.000
_cell.length_b   1.000
_cell.length_c   1.000
_cell.angle_alpha   90.00
_cell.angle_beta   90.00
_cell.angle_gamma   90.00
#
_symmetry.space_group_name_H-M   'P 1'
#
loop_
_entity.id
_entity.type
_entity.pdbx_description
1 polymer ?
#
loop_
_entity_poly.entity_id
_entity_poly.type
_entity_poly.pdbx_seq_one_letter_code
_entity_poly.pdbx_strand_id
1 'polypeptide(L)'
;AVSRRHFLQLAGAGMLALTGTALAGCGNSTSSEGSDKGSKLAAIKSRGHLNAGVKKDVPGYGYYDTAKGRFEGMEVDLCYQIAAAVFGVSYKEARAQELVEFTDVTPKTRGPLIDNGQLDVVAATYTITDERKKSWDFSTPYRTDYVGLMVKKRSGFTSIEDLDGKVIGVSQGATTQGLIEQMIKDNGFSCKPEFRAFSGYPIIKSSLDAGNIDVFAMDRSTLAGYMNETVELLQPEVKFGEQGYGVATKKGCDLSAVVDQVICDRLADGWLDQEVKTWGLV
;
A
#
# COMPACT_ATOMS: atom_id res chain seq x y z
N ALA A 1 -3.14 -4.74 -51.77
CA ALA A 1 -4.07 -5.40 -52.69
C ALA A 1 -4.08 -6.89 -52.43
N VAL A 2 -5.30 -7.48 -52.47
CA VAL A 2 -5.65 -8.93 -52.54
C VAL A 2 -5.71 -9.60 -51.14
N SER A 3 -6.81 -9.73 -50.55
CA SER A 3 -8.15 -10.32 -50.73
C SER A 3 -8.23 -11.79 -50.31
N ARG A 4 -8.96 -11.99 -49.25
CA ARG A 4 -10.11 -12.89 -48.96
C ARG A 4 -10.21 -14.29 -49.65
N ARG A 5 -10.62 -15.23 -48.81
CA ARG A 5 -11.71 -16.19 -48.96
C ARG A 5 -11.38 -17.70 -49.04
N HIS A 6 -12.08 -18.36 -48.09
CA HIS A 6 -12.83 -19.65 -48.21
C HIS A 6 -12.03 -20.96 -48.26
N PHE A 7 -12.34 -21.84 -47.33
CA PHE A 7 -13.04 -23.10 -47.71
C PHE A 7 -13.80 -23.71 -46.52
N LEU A 8 -15.00 -24.09 -46.84
CA LEU A 8 -16.01 -24.73 -46.00
C LEU A 8 -15.96 -26.27 -46.18
N GLN A 9 -16.38 -26.99 -45.12
CA GLN A 9 -17.13 -28.24 -45.08
C GLN A 9 -16.47 -29.54 -45.55
N LEU A 10 -16.56 -30.54 -44.68
CA LEU A 10 -17.34 -31.77 -45.02
C LEU A 10 -17.63 -32.58 -43.73
N ALA A 11 -18.89 -32.93 -43.60
CA ALA A 11 -19.48 -33.76 -42.57
C ALA A 11 -19.25 -35.26 -42.87
N GLY A 12 -19.27 -36.09 -41.82
CA GLY A 12 -19.30 -37.54 -41.94
C GLY A 12 -19.84 -38.18 -40.67
N ALA A 13 -21.08 -38.59 -40.69
CA ALA A 13 -21.79 -39.32 -39.65
C ALA A 13 -21.38 -40.80 -39.61
N GLY A 14 -21.39 -41.40 -38.43
CA GLY A 14 -21.27 -42.83 -38.20
C GLY A 14 -21.75 -43.23 -36.82
N MET A 15 -23.04 -43.58 -36.71
CA MET A 15 -23.64 -44.30 -35.56
C MET A 15 -23.20 -45.75 -35.55
N LEU A 16 -22.95 -46.30 -34.37
CA LEU A 16 -23.39 -47.64 -33.98
C LEU A 16 -23.31 -47.84 -32.44
N ALA A 17 -24.44 -48.20 -31.90
CA ALA A 17 -24.67 -48.57 -30.50
C ALA A 17 -24.22 -50.02 -30.23
N LEU A 18 -23.89 -50.35 -28.98
CA LEU A 18 -24.31 -51.57 -28.29
C LEU A 18 -23.90 -51.58 -26.78
N THR A 19 -24.88 -51.52 -26.01
CA THR A 19 -25.26 -52.17 -24.70
C THR A 19 -24.21 -52.89 -23.89
N GLY A 20 -24.23 -52.62 -22.57
CA GLY A 20 -24.06 -53.68 -21.61
C GLY A 20 -23.45 -53.34 -20.26
N THR A 21 -24.33 -53.29 -19.28
CA THR A 21 -24.25 -53.70 -17.85
C THR A 21 -23.62 -52.81 -16.82
N ALA A 22 -24.49 -52.44 -15.90
CA ALA A 22 -24.27 -51.81 -14.61
C ALA A 22 -23.45 -52.65 -13.61
N LEU A 23 -22.63 -51.97 -12.81
CA LEU A 23 -22.36 -52.40 -11.44
C LEU A 23 -22.23 -51.16 -10.57
N ALA A 24 -23.13 -51.08 -9.60
CA ALA A 24 -23.19 -50.04 -8.58
C ALA A 24 -21.95 -50.06 -7.66
N GLY A 25 -21.34 -48.89 -7.46
CA GLY A 25 -20.36 -48.65 -6.44
C GLY A 25 -20.67 -47.30 -5.85
N CYS A 26 -21.43 -47.26 -4.72
CA CYS A 26 -21.62 -46.07 -3.93
C CYS A 26 -20.28 -45.69 -3.29
N GLY A 27 -19.67 -44.66 -3.79
CA GLY A 27 -18.63 -43.90 -3.14
C GLY A 27 -19.09 -42.45 -3.03
N ASN A 28 -19.68 -42.10 -1.89
CA ASN A 28 -20.10 -40.74 -1.55
C ASN A 28 -18.85 -39.90 -1.31
N SER A 29 -18.27 -39.36 -2.37
CA SER A 29 -17.28 -38.31 -2.28
C SER A 29 -18.05 -37.01 -2.43
N THR A 30 -18.41 -36.41 -1.32
CA THR A 30 -18.81 -35.01 -1.22
C THR A 30 -17.59 -34.17 -1.66
N SER A 31 -17.46 -33.97 -2.95
CA SER A 31 -16.68 -32.85 -3.49
C SER A 31 -17.42 -31.57 -3.11
N SER A 32 -16.96 -30.92 -2.07
CA SER A 32 -17.27 -29.55 -1.82
C SER A 32 -16.81 -28.76 -3.07
N GLU A 33 -17.75 -28.40 -3.92
CA GLU A 33 -17.58 -27.33 -4.90
C GLU A 33 -17.41 -26.02 -4.13
N GLY A 34 -16.23 -25.84 -3.49
CA GLY A 34 -15.70 -24.55 -3.16
C GLY A 34 -15.31 -23.90 -4.47
N SER A 35 -15.91 -22.76 -4.79
CA SER A 35 -15.55 -21.90 -5.91
C SER A 35 -14.03 -21.76 -5.94
N ASP A 36 -13.39 -22.38 -6.92
CA ASP A 36 -11.96 -22.23 -7.23
C ASP A 36 -11.73 -20.81 -7.81
N LYS A 37 -11.79 -19.81 -6.95
CA LYS A 37 -11.13 -18.55 -7.19
C LYS A 37 -9.65 -18.89 -7.11
N GLY A 38 -8.99 -19.04 -8.28
CA GLY A 38 -7.64 -19.51 -8.38
C GLY A 38 -6.72 -18.93 -7.30
N SER A 39 -5.99 -19.78 -6.59
CA SER A 39 -5.11 -19.42 -5.48
C SER A 39 -4.16 -18.31 -5.90
N LYS A 40 -4.18 -17.17 -5.20
CA LYS A 40 -3.27 -16.04 -5.44
C LYS A 40 -1.82 -16.46 -5.20
N LEU A 41 -1.59 -17.28 -4.15
CA LEU A 41 -0.28 -17.86 -3.86
C LEU A 41 0.23 -18.74 -4.99
N ALA A 42 -0.63 -19.58 -5.57
CA ALA A 42 -0.25 -20.42 -6.71
C ALA A 42 0.12 -19.56 -7.93
N ALA A 43 -0.64 -18.51 -8.21
CA ALA A 43 -0.35 -17.57 -9.29
C ALA A 43 0.99 -16.84 -9.12
N ILE A 44 1.29 -16.37 -7.90
CA ILE A 44 2.57 -15.72 -7.57
C ILE A 44 3.72 -16.69 -7.74
N LYS A 45 3.61 -17.91 -7.19
CA LYS A 45 4.64 -18.95 -7.32
C LYS A 45 4.90 -19.34 -8.79
N SER A 46 3.84 -19.47 -9.58
CA SER A 46 3.95 -19.76 -11.02
C SER A 46 4.62 -18.63 -11.81
N ARG A 47 4.39 -17.38 -11.43
CA ARG A 47 5.01 -16.21 -12.04
C ARG A 47 6.48 -16.05 -11.65
N GLY A 48 6.88 -16.53 -10.47
CA GLY A 48 8.24 -16.49 -9.96
C GLY A 48 8.62 -15.21 -9.20
N HIS A 49 7.70 -14.27 -9.00
CA HIS A 49 7.92 -13.05 -8.22
C HIS A 49 6.62 -12.50 -7.62
N LEU A 50 6.75 -11.68 -6.58
CA LEU A 50 5.69 -10.92 -5.93
C LEU A 50 5.60 -9.52 -6.56
N ASN A 51 4.42 -9.07 -6.97
CA ASN A 51 4.19 -7.68 -7.40
C ASN A 51 3.85 -6.81 -6.19
N ALA A 52 4.71 -5.88 -5.85
CA ALA A 52 4.57 -5.04 -4.67
C ALA A 52 4.45 -3.55 -5.01
N GLY A 53 3.46 -2.89 -4.44
CA GLY A 53 3.31 -1.43 -4.49
C GLY A 53 4.00 -0.79 -3.29
N VAL A 54 4.95 0.11 -3.56
CA VAL A 54 5.67 0.89 -2.56
C VAL A 54 5.71 2.37 -2.95
N LYS A 55 6.02 3.24 -1.99
CA LYS A 55 6.29 4.64 -2.30
C LYS A 55 7.66 4.78 -2.99
N LYS A 56 7.82 5.86 -3.78
CA LYS A 56 9.13 6.23 -4.33
C LYS A 56 9.70 7.51 -3.73
N ASP A 57 8.89 8.22 -2.95
CA ASP A 57 9.11 9.58 -2.49
C ASP A 57 9.07 9.74 -0.96
N VAL A 58 9.14 8.62 -0.22
CA VAL A 58 9.15 8.61 1.25
C VAL A 58 10.45 7.97 1.77
N PRO A 59 11.50 8.79 1.99
CA PRO A 59 12.78 8.30 2.52
C PRO A 59 12.58 7.49 3.81
N GLY A 60 13.28 6.37 3.90
CA GLY A 60 13.20 5.43 5.01
C GLY A 60 12.07 4.40 4.91
N TYR A 61 10.94 4.69 4.27
CA TYR A 61 9.86 3.73 4.03
C TYR A 61 9.95 3.10 2.64
N GLY A 62 9.71 3.90 1.61
CA GLY A 62 9.82 3.52 0.21
C GLY A 62 10.35 4.72 -0.59
N TYR A 63 11.54 4.57 -1.11
CA TYR A 63 12.26 5.60 -1.84
C TYR A 63 12.95 5.00 -3.07
N TYR A 64 12.82 5.66 -4.22
CA TYR A 64 13.56 5.25 -5.41
C TYR A 64 14.89 6.00 -5.48
N ASP A 65 15.97 5.28 -5.22
CA ASP A 65 17.33 5.81 -5.35
C ASP A 65 17.73 5.81 -6.84
N THR A 66 17.72 6.98 -7.45
CA THR A 66 18.04 7.15 -8.87
C THR A 66 19.51 6.85 -9.19
N ALA A 67 20.42 7.01 -8.22
CA ALA A 67 21.83 6.71 -8.40
C ALA A 67 22.10 5.20 -8.41
N LYS A 68 21.33 4.45 -7.61
CA LYS A 68 21.41 2.98 -7.54
C LYS A 68 20.43 2.28 -8.49
N GLY A 69 19.43 3.01 -9.03
CA GLY A 69 18.41 2.49 -9.93
C GLY A 69 17.44 1.51 -9.27
N ARG A 70 17.20 1.61 -7.96
CA ARG A 70 16.37 0.66 -7.21
C ARG A 70 15.58 1.32 -6.08
N PHE A 71 14.52 0.63 -5.65
CA PHE A 71 13.79 0.98 -4.45
C PHE A 71 14.55 0.56 -3.19
N GLU A 72 14.48 1.39 -2.14
CA GLU A 72 15.07 1.16 -0.83
C GLU A 72 14.10 1.64 0.28
N GLY A 73 14.21 1.06 1.48
CA GLY A 73 13.44 1.44 2.64
C GLY A 73 12.81 0.25 3.37
N MET A 74 12.30 0.50 4.58
CA MET A 74 11.72 -0.52 5.45
C MET A 74 10.59 -1.29 4.76
N GLU A 75 9.71 -0.61 4.02
CA GLU A 75 8.59 -1.25 3.33
C GLU A 75 9.04 -2.08 2.13
N VAL A 76 10.15 -1.70 1.49
CA VAL A 76 10.81 -2.49 0.45
C VAL A 76 11.37 -3.78 1.04
N ASP A 77 12.06 -3.68 2.18
CA ASP A 77 12.61 -4.83 2.90
C ASP A 77 11.50 -5.75 3.42
N LEU A 78 10.39 -5.18 3.88
CA LEU A 78 9.21 -5.92 4.30
C LEU A 78 8.58 -6.73 3.15
N CYS A 79 8.52 -6.16 1.94
CA CYS A 79 8.06 -6.90 0.75
C CYS A 79 8.97 -8.11 0.43
N TYR A 80 10.28 -7.99 0.63
CA TYR A 80 11.19 -9.14 0.50
C TYR A 80 11.01 -10.18 1.59
N GLN A 81 10.64 -9.81 2.83
CA GLN A 81 10.27 -10.76 3.87
C GLN A 81 9.00 -11.55 3.47
N ILE A 82 8.01 -10.86 2.91
CA ILE A 82 6.79 -11.49 2.40
C ILE A 82 7.12 -12.45 1.24
N ALA A 83 7.93 -12.02 0.29
CA ALA A 83 8.36 -12.87 -0.82
C ALA A 83 9.12 -14.11 -0.32
N ALA A 84 10.01 -13.95 0.65
CA ALA A 84 10.74 -15.05 1.28
C ALA A 84 9.77 -16.12 1.85
N ALA A 85 8.73 -15.70 2.56
CA ALA A 85 7.71 -16.60 3.09
C ALA A 85 6.89 -17.27 1.97
N VAL A 86 6.49 -16.52 0.93
CA VAL A 86 5.73 -17.07 -0.21
C VAL A 86 6.52 -18.14 -0.97
N PHE A 87 7.80 -17.91 -1.21
CA PHE A 87 8.65 -18.80 -2.01
C PHE A 87 9.37 -19.87 -1.17
N GLY A 88 9.32 -19.78 0.17
CA GLY A 88 9.98 -20.73 1.07
C GLY A 88 11.51 -20.63 1.05
N VAL A 89 12.04 -19.43 0.89
CA VAL A 89 13.47 -19.11 0.86
C VAL A 89 13.84 -18.13 1.99
N SER A 90 15.13 -17.90 2.22
CA SER A 90 15.57 -16.87 3.16
C SER A 90 15.37 -15.46 2.58
N TYR A 91 15.31 -14.44 3.44
CA TYR A 91 15.30 -13.03 3.04
C TYR A 91 16.48 -12.67 2.11
N LYS A 92 17.67 -13.18 2.41
CA LYS A 92 18.86 -12.95 1.59
C LYS A 92 18.72 -13.54 0.19
N GLU A 93 18.15 -14.72 0.09
CA GLU A 93 17.88 -15.38 -1.20
C GLU A 93 16.78 -14.64 -1.97
N ALA A 94 15.70 -14.22 -1.30
CA ALA A 94 14.64 -13.45 -1.94
C ALA A 94 15.17 -12.14 -2.56
N ARG A 95 16.07 -11.45 -1.87
CA ARG A 95 16.76 -10.26 -2.42
C ARG A 95 17.71 -10.57 -3.55
N ALA A 96 18.55 -11.60 -3.39
CA ALA A 96 19.55 -11.98 -4.39
C ALA A 96 18.93 -12.47 -5.69
N GLN A 97 17.76 -13.10 -5.62
CA GLN A 97 16.98 -13.59 -6.77
C GLN A 97 15.96 -12.56 -7.27
N GLU A 98 15.91 -11.37 -6.67
CA GLU A 98 14.96 -10.29 -7.03
C GLU A 98 13.51 -10.76 -7.09
N LEU A 99 13.07 -11.55 -6.08
CA LEU A 99 11.73 -12.16 -6.04
C LEU A 99 10.59 -11.15 -5.81
N VAL A 100 10.84 -9.85 -5.93
CA VAL A 100 9.83 -8.79 -5.84
C VAL A 100 9.98 -7.84 -7.02
N GLU A 101 8.89 -7.64 -7.75
CA GLU A 101 8.77 -6.56 -8.73
C GLU A 101 8.05 -5.37 -8.10
N PHE A 102 8.71 -4.21 -8.07
CA PHE A 102 8.20 -3.03 -7.43
C PHE A 102 7.52 -2.07 -8.41
N THR A 103 6.36 -1.57 -8.01
CA THR A 103 5.63 -0.49 -8.69
C THR A 103 5.48 0.69 -7.74
N ASP A 104 5.77 1.90 -8.24
CA ASP A 104 5.53 3.13 -7.49
C ASP A 104 4.02 3.40 -7.33
N VAL A 105 3.61 3.73 -6.12
CA VAL A 105 2.21 4.04 -5.83
C VAL A 105 2.03 5.34 -5.05
N THR A 106 0.88 5.96 -5.27
CA THR A 106 0.40 7.11 -4.49
C THR A 106 -0.76 6.68 -3.58
N PRO A 107 -1.15 7.47 -2.58
CA PRO A 107 -2.35 7.16 -1.79
C PRO A 107 -3.62 6.97 -2.62
N LYS A 108 -3.71 7.64 -3.79
CA LYS A 108 -4.84 7.52 -4.72
C LYS A 108 -4.80 6.24 -5.57
N THR A 109 -3.62 5.79 -5.97
CA THR A 109 -3.48 4.69 -6.96
C THR A 109 -3.32 3.31 -6.35
N ARG A 110 -2.79 3.21 -5.12
CA ARG A 110 -2.43 1.92 -4.48
C ARG A 110 -3.59 0.94 -4.35
N GLY A 111 -4.80 1.39 -3.99
CA GLY A 111 -5.98 0.54 -3.89
C GLY A 111 -6.46 0.01 -5.25
N PRO A 112 -6.75 0.88 -6.22
CA PRO A 112 -7.12 0.44 -7.58
C PRO A 112 -6.15 -0.54 -8.24
N LEU A 113 -4.86 -0.46 -7.96
CA LEU A 113 -3.85 -1.39 -8.50
C LEU A 113 -3.92 -2.78 -7.86
N ILE A 114 -4.39 -2.90 -6.61
CA ILE A 114 -4.75 -4.20 -6.00
C ILE A 114 -6.01 -4.76 -6.67
N ASP A 115 -7.04 -3.90 -6.84
CA ASP A 115 -8.35 -4.32 -7.34
C ASP A 115 -8.27 -4.90 -8.75
N ASN A 116 -7.46 -4.28 -9.63
CA ASN A 116 -7.25 -4.74 -11.00
C ASN A 116 -6.22 -5.87 -11.15
N GLY A 117 -5.61 -6.31 -10.04
CA GLY A 117 -4.68 -7.44 -10.00
C GLY A 117 -3.25 -7.13 -10.46
N GLN A 118 -2.90 -5.87 -10.70
CA GLN A 118 -1.53 -5.47 -11.03
C GLN A 118 -0.58 -5.64 -9.84
N LEU A 119 -1.09 -5.44 -8.62
CA LEU A 119 -0.34 -5.65 -7.39
C LEU A 119 -0.90 -6.83 -6.58
N ASP A 120 -0.01 -7.56 -5.95
CA ASP A 120 -0.35 -8.61 -5.00
C ASP A 120 -0.44 -8.04 -3.59
N VAL A 121 0.51 -7.15 -3.25
CA VAL A 121 0.61 -6.47 -1.95
C VAL A 121 0.87 -4.98 -2.13
N VAL A 122 0.49 -4.19 -1.15
CA VAL A 122 0.87 -2.77 -1.03
C VAL A 122 1.40 -2.52 0.38
N ALA A 123 2.68 -2.16 0.47
CA ALA A 123 3.34 -1.64 1.66
C ALA A 123 3.77 -0.19 1.37
N ALA A 124 2.94 0.79 1.74
CA ALA A 124 3.08 2.16 1.27
C ALA A 124 2.48 3.17 2.25
N THR A 125 2.89 3.13 3.52
CA THR A 125 2.30 3.91 4.63
C THR A 125 0.77 3.88 4.56
N TYR A 126 0.21 2.66 4.41
CA TYR A 126 -1.21 2.49 4.15
C TYR A 126 -1.99 2.37 5.44
N THR A 127 -2.54 3.51 5.90
CA THR A 127 -3.36 3.56 7.10
C THR A 127 -4.53 2.61 7.01
N ILE A 128 -4.64 1.75 8.00
CA ILE A 128 -5.77 0.85 8.19
C ILE A 128 -6.97 1.68 8.66
N THR A 129 -8.09 1.61 7.94
CA THR A 129 -9.37 2.21 8.35
C THR A 129 -10.51 1.22 8.12
N ASP A 130 -11.61 1.36 8.87
CA ASP A 130 -12.77 0.48 8.69
C ASP A 130 -13.38 0.61 7.30
N GLU A 131 -13.29 1.79 6.68
CA GLU A 131 -13.74 1.97 5.31
C GLU A 131 -12.86 1.17 4.33
N ARG A 132 -11.53 1.25 4.47
CA ARG A 132 -10.58 0.52 3.62
C ARG A 132 -10.67 -0.99 3.80
N LYS A 133 -10.94 -1.46 5.03
CA LYS A 133 -11.17 -2.90 5.32
C LYS A 133 -12.36 -3.49 4.59
N LYS A 134 -13.30 -2.71 4.12
CA LYS A 134 -14.42 -3.18 3.30
C LYS A 134 -13.93 -3.68 1.93
N SER A 135 -12.90 -3.06 1.37
CA SER A 135 -12.38 -3.33 0.03
C SER A 135 -11.13 -4.22 0.02
N TRP A 136 -10.27 -4.11 1.04
CA TRP A 136 -8.99 -4.83 1.10
C TRP A 136 -8.82 -5.54 2.44
N ASP A 137 -8.03 -6.61 2.45
CA ASP A 137 -7.49 -7.14 3.70
C ASP A 137 -6.22 -6.37 4.06
N PHE A 138 -6.04 -6.16 5.36
CA PHE A 138 -4.85 -5.54 5.91
C PHE A 138 -4.20 -6.48 6.91
N SER A 139 -2.89 -6.46 6.97
CA SER A 139 -2.14 -7.10 8.05
C SER A 139 -2.38 -6.40 9.39
N THR A 140 -1.93 -7.03 10.46
CA THR A 140 -1.62 -6.37 11.73
C THR A 140 -0.78 -5.12 11.46
N PRO A 141 -1.01 -3.99 12.19
CA PRO A 141 -0.21 -2.78 11.98
C PRO A 141 1.28 -3.05 12.22
N TYR A 142 2.13 -2.76 11.23
CA TYR A 142 3.59 -2.85 11.38
C TYR A 142 4.21 -1.58 11.95
N ARG A 143 3.47 -0.47 11.97
CA ARG A 143 3.88 0.80 12.56
C ARG A 143 2.68 1.68 12.88
N THR A 144 2.83 2.54 13.89
CA THR A 144 1.89 3.62 14.22
C THR A 144 2.59 4.96 14.01
N ASP A 145 1.89 5.91 13.40
CA ASP A 145 2.31 7.28 13.18
C ASP A 145 1.19 8.28 13.53
N TYR A 146 1.46 9.56 13.44
CA TYR A 146 0.51 10.64 13.72
C TYR A 146 0.58 11.70 12.64
N VAL A 147 -0.50 12.44 12.43
CA VAL A 147 -0.50 13.58 11.51
C VAL A 147 0.40 14.69 12.05
N GLY A 148 1.17 15.29 11.14
CA GLY A 148 1.98 16.46 11.36
C GLY A 148 1.59 17.59 10.42
N LEU A 149 1.87 18.81 10.83
CA LEU A 149 1.62 20.03 10.09
C LEU A 149 2.95 20.75 9.90
N MET A 150 3.54 20.65 8.72
CA MET A 150 4.78 21.35 8.38
C MET A 150 4.47 22.75 7.91
N VAL A 151 5.09 23.74 8.54
CA VAL A 151 4.95 25.16 8.21
C VAL A 151 6.32 25.78 7.97
N LYS A 152 6.35 26.95 7.30
CA LYS A 152 7.58 27.73 7.24
C LYS A 152 7.86 28.38 8.58
N LYS A 153 9.09 28.35 9.10
CA LYS A 153 9.48 29.05 10.33
C LYS A 153 9.11 30.53 10.31
N ARG A 154 9.19 31.16 9.15
CA ARG A 154 8.82 32.58 8.99
C ARG A 154 7.31 32.84 8.94
N SER A 155 6.44 31.81 9.00
CA SER A 155 4.98 32.00 9.03
C SER A 155 4.53 32.67 10.31
N GLY A 156 5.25 32.42 11.42
CA GLY A 156 4.89 32.89 12.74
C GLY A 156 3.70 32.14 13.36
N PHE A 157 3.27 31.01 12.77
CA PHE A 157 2.20 30.19 13.32
C PHE A 157 2.68 29.50 14.61
N THR A 158 1.86 29.53 15.63
CA THR A 158 2.14 28.98 16.95
C THR A 158 1.09 27.99 17.43
N SER A 159 -0.11 28.03 16.80
CA SER A 159 -1.25 27.20 17.18
C SER A 159 -2.07 26.75 15.98
N ILE A 160 -2.95 25.79 16.21
CA ILE A 160 -3.93 25.31 15.21
C ILE A 160 -4.89 26.44 14.80
N GLU A 161 -5.19 27.36 15.71
CA GLU A 161 -6.11 28.48 15.42
C GLU A 161 -5.53 29.47 14.41
N ASP A 162 -4.20 29.56 14.30
CA ASP A 162 -3.52 30.38 13.28
C ASP A 162 -3.77 29.90 11.85
N LEU A 163 -4.36 28.70 11.70
CA LEU A 163 -4.70 28.12 10.41
C LEU A 163 -6.04 28.63 9.84
N ASP A 164 -6.73 29.52 10.52
CA ASP A 164 -7.97 30.10 9.99
C ASP A 164 -7.75 30.81 8.67
N GLY A 165 -8.51 30.40 7.62
CA GLY A 165 -8.36 30.90 6.25
C GLY A 165 -7.02 30.54 5.57
N LYS A 166 -6.19 29.65 6.15
CA LYS A 166 -4.92 29.19 5.56
C LYS A 166 -5.11 27.98 4.66
N VAL A 167 -4.23 27.83 3.69
CA VAL A 167 -4.29 26.75 2.71
C VAL A 167 -3.40 25.60 3.16
N ILE A 168 -4.02 24.44 3.46
CA ILE A 168 -3.35 23.20 3.83
C ILE A 168 -3.24 22.29 2.60
N GLY A 169 -2.01 21.98 2.20
CA GLY A 169 -1.72 20.99 1.16
C GLY A 169 -1.76 19.57 1.72
N VAL A 170 -2.55 18.70 1.09
CA VAL A 170 -2.70 17.28 1.44
C VAL A 170 -2.54 16.40 0.21
N SER A 171 -2.24 15.12 0.40
CA SER A 171 -2.16 14.16 -0.71
C SER A 171 -3.54 13.59 -1.06
N GLN A 172 -3.87 13.50 -2.34
CA GLN A 172 -5.11 12.88 -2.83
C GLN A 172 -5.21 11.41 -2.37
N GLY A 173 -6.35 11.04 -1.76
CA GLY A 173 -6.59 9.68 -1.28
C GLY A 173 -5.93 9.33 0.07
N ALA A 174 -5.26 10.31 0.72
CA ALA A 174 -4.82 10.19 2.11
C ALA A 174 -5.97 10.43 3.10
N THR A 175 -5.76 10.01 4.35
CA THR A 175 -6.70 10.23 5.48
C THR A 175 -6.54 11.62 6.11
N THR A 176 -5.45 12.30 5.80
CA THR A 176 -4.91 13.47 6.48
C THR A 176 -5.93 14.61 6.62
N GLN A 177 -6.66 14.95 5.53
CA GLN A 177 -7.67 16.02 5.58
C GLN A 177 -8.75 15.71 6.62
N GLY A 178 -9.38 14.53 6.52
CA GLY A 178 -10.44 14.15 7.45
C GLY A 178 -9.99 14.11 8.90
N LEU A 179 -8.74 13.70 9.16
CA LEU A 179 -8.17 13.68 10.51
C LEU A 179 -7.92 15.09 11.06
N ILE A 180 -7.54 16.06 10.23
CA ILE A 180 -7.39 17.46 10.63
C ILE A 180 -8.76 18.07 10.92
N GLU A 181 -9.75 17.86 10.03
CA GLU A 181 -11.14 18.32 10.22
C GLU A 181 -11.73 17.76 11.51
N GLN A 182 -11.51 16.47 11.78
CA GLN A 182 -11.96 15.82 13.00
C GLN A 182 -11.28 16.40 14.25
N MET A 183 -9.95 16.60 14.20
CA MET A 183 -9.19 17.19 15.29
C MET A 183 -9.67 18.62 15.63
N ILE A 184 -9.91 19.46 14.61
CA ILE A 184 -10.46 20.82 14.78
C ILE A 184 -11.80 20.75 15.50
N LYS A 185 -12.69 19.88 15.04
CA LYS A 185 -14.03 19.69 15.61
C LYS A 185 -13.99 19.18 17.06
N ASP A 186 -13.21 18.15 17.33
CA ASP A 186 -13.15 17.47 18.63
C ASP A 186 -12.58 18.37 19.74
N ASN A 187 -11.67 19.28 19.36
CA ASN A 187 -11.07 20.22 20.29
C ASN A 187 -11.81 21.57 20.36
N GLY A 188 -12.88 21.75 19.58
CA GLY A 188 -13.68 22.97 19.58
C GLY A 188 -12.95 24.19 19.00
N PHE A 189 -11.94 24.00 18.16
CA PHE A 189 -11.27 25.09 17.45
C PHE A 189 -12.23 25.76 16.47
N SER A 190 -12.13 27.07 16.32
CA SER A 190 -13.00 27.84 15.41
C SER A 190 -12.42 28.05 14.02
N CYS A 191 -11.14 27.69 13.80
CA CYS A 191 -10.44 27.88 12.54
C CYS A 191 -11.05 27.04 11.39
N LYS A 192 -11.04 27.62 10.20
CA LYS A 192 -11.57 27.02 8.96
C LYS A 192 -10.51 27.08 7.87
N PRO A 193 -9.55 26.15 7.88
CA PRO A 193 -8.55 26.09 6.84
C PRO A 193 -9.16 25.65 5.50
N GLU A 194 -8.52 26.07 4.39
CA GLU A 194 -8.80 25.56 3.06
C GLU A 194 -7.90 24.39 2.74
N PHE A 195 -8.44 23.34 2.11
CA PHE A 195 -7.63 22.16 1.72
C PHE A 195 -7.36 22.15 0.21
N ARG A 196 -6.11 21.92 -0.15
CA ARG A 196 -5.70 21.71 -1.54
C ARG A 196 -5.05 20.34 -1.68
N ALA A 197 -5.63 19.49 -2.54
CA ALA A 197 -5.18 18.12 -2.76
C ALA A 197 -4.19 18.04 -3.93
N PHE A 198 -3.08 17.33 -3.72
CA PHE A 198 -1.98 17.15 -4.67
C PHE A 198 -1.76 15.67 -4.99
N SER A 199 -1.11 15.38 -6.12
CA SER A 199 -0.85 14.00 -6.58
C SER A 199 0.35 13.33 -5.89
N GLY A 200 1.24 14.07 -5.23
CA GLY A 200 2.45 13.53 -4.59
C GLY A 200 3.05 14.51 -3.59
N TYR A 201 3.91 14.03 -2.72
CA TYR A 201 4.50 14.80 -1.63
C TYR A 201 5.51 15.86 -2.09
N PRO A 202 6.40 15.59 -3.07
CA PRO A 202 7.34 16.59 -3.57
C PRO A 202 6.65 17.86 -4.10
N ILE A 203 5.46 17.72 -4.74
CA ILE A 203 4.69 18.86 -5.25
C ILE A 203 4.11 19.67 -4.09
N ILE A 204 3.65 19.02 -3.01
CA ILE A 204 3.16 19.72 -1.82
C ILE A 204 4.31 20.52 -1.19
N LYS A 205 5.48 19.90 -1.01
CA LYS A 205 6.66 20.58 -0.46
C LYS A 205 7.08 21.77 -1.31
N SER A 206 7.15 21.60 -2.63
CA SER A 206 7.47 22.70 -3.55
C SER A 206 6.43 23.83 -3.48
N SER A 207 5.14 23.50 -3.32
CA SER A 207 4.07 24.48 -3.16
C SER A 207 4.17 25.25 -1.84
N LEU A 208 4.56 24.58 -0.75
CA LEU A 208 4.86 25.22 0.52
C LEU A 208 6.05 26.16 0.39
N ASP A 209 7.15 25.71 -0.22
CA ASP A 209 8.36 26.52 -0.40
C ASP A 209 8.09 27.78 -1.24
N ALA A 210 7.29 27.64 -2.30
CA ALA A 210 6.87 28.75 -3.16
C ALA A 210 5.87 29.71 -2.47
N GLY A 211 5.20 29.29 -1.38
CA GLY A 211 4.16 30.09 -0.72
C GLY A 211 2.79 30.00 -1.36
N ASN A 212 2.55 28.98 -2.19
CA ASN A 212 1.24 28.71 -2.80
C ASN A 212 0.28 28.01 -1.84
N ILE A 213 0.81 27.44 -0.75
CA ILE A 213 0.11 26.89 0.41
C ILE A 213 0.85 27.34 1.67
N ASP A 214 0.16 27.30 2.81
CA ASP A 214 0.68 27.73 4.11
C ASP A 214 1.19 26.54 4.94
N VAL A 215 0.60 25.37 4.74
CA VAL A 215 0.88 24.14 5.51
C VAL A 215 1.02 22.96 4.55
N PHE A 216 2.02 22.11 4.78
CA PHE A 216 2.09 20.75 4.24
C PHE A 216 1.71 19.77 5.34
N ALA A 217 0.55 19.15 5.23
CA ALA A 217 0.05 18.17 6.19
C ALA A 217 0.24 16.74 5.68
N MET A 218 0.87 15.92 6.52
CA MET A 218 1.14 14.50 6.28
C MET A 218 1.54 13.82 7.59
N ASP A 219 1.76 12.50 7.56
CA ASP A 219 2.28 11.75 8.70
C ASP A 219 3.67 12.24 9.08
N ARG A 220 3.96 12.32 10.38
CA ARG A 220 5.18 12.95 10.92
C ARG A 220 6.46 12.31 10.40
N SER A 221 6.50 10.99 10.39
CA SER A 221 7.68 10.28 9.89
C SER A 221 7.92 10.52 8.39
N THR A 222 6.84 10.69 7.61
CA THR A 222 6.94 11.09 6.19
C THR A 222 7.45 12.53 6.07
N LEU A 223 6.93 13.47 6.89
CA LEU A 223 7.39 14.86 6.89
C LEU A 223 8.87 14.97 7.26
N ALA A 224 9.39 14.07 8.12
CA ALA A 224 10.81 14.07 8.49
C ALA A 224 11.74 14.02 7.28
N GLY A 225 11.36 13.28 6.22
CA GLY A 225 12.10 13.22 4.95
C GLY A 225 12.09 14.52 4.13
N TYR A 226 11.24 15.48 4.48
CA TYR A 226 11.08 16.77 3.80
C TYR A 226 11.52 17.96 4.67
N MET A 227 11.99 17.71 5.90
CA MET A 227 12.48 18.76 6.80
C MET A 227 13.77 19.40 6.27
N ASN A 228 13.88 20.71 6.48
CA ASN A 228 15.09 21.48 6.24
C ASN A 228 15.13 22.70 7.18
N GLU A 229 16.13 23.55 7.05
CA GLU A 229 16.33 24.72 7.92
C GLU A 229 15.22 25.77 7.85
N THR A 230 14.39 25.76 6.81
CA THR A 230 13.35 26.80 6.56
C THR A 230 11.97 26.41 7.07
N VAL A 231 11.76 25.18 7.46
CA VAL A 231 10.48 24.63 7.91
C VAL A 231 10.56 24.03 9.30
N GLU A 232 9.40 23.89 9.94
CA GLU A 232 9.23 23.24 11.24
C GLU A 232 7.87 22.55 11.32
N LEU A 233 7.68 21.70 12.31
CA LEU A 233 6.36 21.15 12.65
C LEU A 233 5.64 22.13 13.59
N LEU A 234 4.41 22.47 13.23
CA LEU A 234 3.53 23.24 14.11
C LEU A 234 3.13 22.34 15.29
N GLN A 235 3.35 22.82 16.51
CA GLN A 235 3.03 22.12 17.76
C GLN A 235 3.45 20.64 17.76
N PRO A 236 4.76 20.33 17.67
CA PRO A 236 5.26 18.95 17.54
C PRO A 236 4.91 18.07 18.76
N GLU A 237 4.61 18.65 19.92
CA GLU A 237 4.17 17.97 21.14
C GLU A 237 2.73 17.45 21.04
N VAL A 238 1.88 18.05 20.20
CA VAL A 238 0.47 17.66 20.03
C VAL A 238 0.37 16.49 19.07
N LYS A 239 0.04 15.30 19.56
CA LYS A 239 -0.20 14.09 18.75
C LYS A 239 -1.69 13.96 18.46
N PHE A 240 -2.05 13.92 17.19
CA PHE A 240 -3.41 13.66 16.71
C PHE A 240 -3.42 12.82 15.45
N GLY A 241 -4.59 12.30 15.09
CA GLY A 241 -4.77 11.54 13.86
C GLY A 241 -3.87 10.31 13.82
N GLU A 242 -3.97 9.44 14.84
CA GLU A 242 -3.20 8.20 14.90
C GLU A 242 -3.45 7.33 13.66
N GLN A 243 -2.39 6.79 13.08
CA GLN A 243 -2.41 6.01 11.86
C GLN A 243 -1.60 4.72 12.00
N GLY A 244 -2.30 3.60 12.12
CA GLY A 244 -1.68 2.27 12.02
C GLY A 244 -1.47 1.90 10.56
N TYR A 245 -0.23 1.64 10.15
CA TYR A 245 0.09 1.21 8.78
C TYR A 245 0.04 -0.31 8.67
N GLY A 246 -0.69 -0.81 7.68
CA GLY A 246 -0.73 -2.24 7.34
C GLY A 246 -0.37 -2.50 5.89
N VAL A 247 0.05 -3.73 5.63
CA VAL A 247 0.21 -4.23 4.27
C VAL A 247 -1.15 -4.64 3.74
N ALA A 248 -1.56 -4.06 2.61
CA ALA A 248 -2.85 -4.36 2.00
C ALA A 248 -2.73 -5.43 0.91
N THR A 249 -3.73 -6.29 0.85
CA THR A 249 -3.91 -7.33 -0.17
C THR A 249 -5.34 -7.32 -0.70
N LYS A 250 -5.60 -8.05 -1.78
CA LYS A 250 -6.95 -8.22 -2.31
C LYS A 250 -7.83 -8.92 -1.27
N LYS A 251 -9.05 -8.40 -1.09
CA LYS A 251 -10.02 -8.92 -0.14
C LYS A 251 -10.29 -10.41 -0.31
N GLY A 252 -10.13 -11.17 0.78
CA GLY A 252 -10.44 -12.60 0.84
C GLY A 252 -9.49 -13.50 0.05
N CYS A 253 -8.27 -13.04 -0.30
CA CYS A 253 -7.29 -13.90 -0.97
C CYS A 253 -6.44 -14.69 0.05
N ASP A 254 -5.92 -15.83 -0.38
CA ASP A 254 -5.08 -16.73 0.43
C ASP A 254 -3.73 -16.10 0.82
N LEU A 255 -3.25 -15.10 0.10
CA LEU A 255 -2.04 -14.35 0.42
C LEU A 255 -2.18 -13.54 1.72
N SER A 256 -3.39 -13.06 2.06
CA SER A 256 -3.62 -12.19 3.22
C SER A 256 -3.13 -12.80 4.53
N ALA A 257 -3.39 -14.10 4.75
CA ALA A 257 -2.96 -14.80 5.94
C ALA A 257 -1.42 -14.96 6.03
N VAL A 258 -0.76 -15.18 4.88
CA VAL A 258 0.71 -15.25 4.83
C VAL A 258 1.33 -13.89 5.15
N VAL A 259 0.78 -12.83 4.59
CA VAL A 259 1.24 -11.45 4.86
C VAL A 259 1.09 -11.12 6.34
N ASP A 260 -0.08 -11.38 6.93
CA ASP A 260 -0.31 -11.10 8.36
C ASP A 260 0.64 -11.88 9.26
N GLN A 261 0.86 -13.18 8.97
CA GLN A 261 1.80 -14.01 9.73
C GLN A 261 3.23 -13.45 9.66
N VAL A 262 3.69 -13.02 8.49
CA VAL A 262 5.02 -12.39 8.36
C VAL A 262 5.11 -11.14 9.22
N ILE A 263 4.09 -10.28 9.22
CA ILE A 263 4.10 -9.07 10.04
C ILE A 263 4.15 -9.43 11.53
N CYS A 264 3.33 -10.37 11.98
CA CYS A 264 3.33 -10.84 13.38
C CYS A 264 4.70 -11.39 13.78
N ASP A 265 5.32 -12.21 12.93
CA ASP A 265 6.64 -12.77 13.19
C ASP A 265 7.72 -11.67 13.29
N ARG A 266 7.69 -10.67 12.39
CA ARG A 266 8.65 -9.53 12.38
C ARG A 266 8.43 -8.54 13.52
N LEU A 267 7.22 -8.45 14.05
CA LEU A 267 6.93 -7.75 15.30
C LEU A 267 7.50 -8.51 16.51
N ALA A 268 7.26 -9.81 16.56
CA ALA A 268 7.65 -10.66 17.70
C ALA A 268 9.17 -10.82 17.84
N ASP A 269 9.91 -10.88 16.74
CA ASP A 269 11.38 -11.03 16.75
C ASP A 269 12.14 -9.71 16.82
N GLY A 270 11.44 -8.56 16.83
CA GLY A 270 12.05 -7.22 16.91
C GLY A 270 12.69 -6.73 15.61
N TRP A 271 12.50 -7.44 14.49
CA TRP A 271 13.04 -7.04 13.20
C TRP A 271 12.49 -5.67 12.75
N LEU A 272 11.19 -5.41 12.92
CA LEU A 272 10.57 -4.13 12.56
C LEU A 272 11.16 -2.97 13.38
N ASP A 273 11.42 -3.16 14.67
CA ASP A 273 12.06 -2.13 15.51
C ASP A 273 13.51 -1.86 15.06
N GLN A 274 14.21 -2.90 14.60
CA GLN A 274 15.55 -2.73 14.05
C GLN A 274 15.52 -1.99 12.71
N GLU A 275 14.54 -2.28 11.83
CA GLU A 275 14.36 -1.58 10.56
C GLU A 275 14.02 -0.09 10.76
N VAL A 276 13.17 0.23 11.71
CA VAL A 276 12.88 1.63 12.10
C VAL A 276 14.15 2.40 12.42
N LYS A 277 15.09 1.79 13.17
CA LYS A 277 16.39 2.39 13.51
C LYS A 277 17.31 2.46 12.30
N THR A 278 17.40 1.38 11.53
CA THR A 278 18.24 1.27 10.32
C THR A 278 17.90 2.36 9.31
N TRP A 279 16.62 2.63 9.13
CA TRP A 279 16.12 3.63 8.18
C TRP A 279 15.88 5.02 8.78
N GLY A 280 16.22 5.24 10.05
CA GLY A 280 16.10 6.54 10.70
C GLY A 280 14.66 7.05 10.84
N LEU A 281 13.71 6.14 11.07
CA LEU A 281 12.27 6.44 11.18
C LEU A 281 11.83 6.71 12.63
N VAL A 282 12.72 7.10 13.52
CA VAL A 282 12.49 7.41 14.95
C VAL A 282 11.94 8.81 15.15
#